data_e77214c80071837644c606ece7af9fba
#
_entry.id   e77214c80071837644c606ece7af9fba
#
_cell.length_a   1.000
_cell.length_b   1.000
_cell.length_c   1.000
_cell.angle_alpha   90.00
_cell.angle_beta   90.00
_cell.angle_gamma   90.00
#
_symmetry.space_group_name_H-M   'P 1'
#
loop_
_entity.id
_entity.type
_entity.pdbx_description
1 polymer ?
#
loop_
_entity_poly.entity_id
_entity_poly.type
_entity_poly.pdbx_seq_one_letter_code
_entity_poly.pdbx_strand_id
1 'polypeptide(L)'
;NNTISVLFSDCIYSVTDVNSQLDNAKNATTDAFLTALAKNSTMATIILQFVSSFDGYYYDRNDKPYVCKSPRPFYVVITGNRDALKTLYTDFKVKTMPGLKNKSFFTSESWTLNENNACAIISDYTNARRIKTQRNFLDIDDVSLDRNASSLQFAIGVDYSGIFVDDDYVLDKSNYQIEPDCFRVVGVSKASPSAIGDFSNIPSKPYAIVISVPNGSFAPMITLSLRKVIPAWVKKSNVNDDAGFVPASTKSFAIQKMVEGIAAAYSEDYDNYYKLTVDINKYNK
;
A
#
# COMPACT_ATOMS: atom_id res chain seq x y z
N ASN A 1 23.00 12.34 -1.99
CA ASN A 1 22.46 13.35 -1.05
C ASN A 1 21.43 12.68 -0.13
N ASN A 2 21.72 12.62 1.17
CA ASN A 2 20.79 12.08 2.19
C ASN A 2 19.85 13.18 2.75
N THR A 3 19.50 14.17 1.93
CA THR A 3 18.60 15.25 2.36
C THR A 3 17.18 14.71 2.49
N ILE A 4 16.55 15.02 3.63
CA ILE A 4 15.13 14.76 3.88
C ILE A 4 14.44 16.12 3.95
N SER A 5 13.35 16.26 3.20
CA SER A 5 12.47 17.42 3.22
C SER A 5 11.22 17.09 4.02
N VAL A 6 10.81 17.97 4.93
CA VAL A 6 9.61 17.79 5.76
C VAL A 6 8.72 19.03 5.59
N LEU A 7 7.50 18.81 5.13
CA LEU A 7 6.47 19.84 4.99
C LEU A 7 5.37 19.57 6.02
N PHE A 8 5.03 20.57 6.80
CA PHE A 8 3.85 20.60 7.67
C PHE A 8 2.80 21.51 7.06
N SER A 9 1.59 21.01 6.83
CA SER A 9 0.52 21.77 6.20
C SER A 9 -0.85 21.19 6.58
N ASP A 10 -1.89 22.03 6.57
CA ASP A 10 -3.29 21.59 6.56
C ASP A 10 -3.72 21.11 5.16
N CYS A 11 -2.85 21.33 4.15
CA CYS A 11 -3.06 20.96 2.75
C CYS A 11 -4.32 21.56 2.13
N ILE A 12 -4.76 22.72 2.63
CA ILE A 12 -5.85 23.49 2.03
C ILE A 12 -5.28 24.29 0.86
N TYR A 13 -5.91 24.14 -0.28
CA TYR A 13 -5.52 24.83 -1.50
C TYR A 13 -6.53 25.92 -1.84
N SER A 14 -6.13 27.19 -1.71
CA SER A 14 -6.96 28.33 -2.09
C SER A 14 -7.14 28.38 -3.60
N VAL A 15 -8.38 28.37 -4.07
CA VAL A 15 -8.72 28.42 -5.50
C VAL A 15 -9.94 29.27 -5.75
N THR A 16 -9.90 30.08 -6.81
CA THR A 16 -11.03 30.89 -7.25
C THR A 16 -12.02 30.14 -8.15
N ASP A 17 -11.54 29.15 -8.91
CA ASP A 17 -12.35 28.26 -9.75
C ASP A 17 -12.05 26.79 -9.44
N VAL A 18 -12.97 26.10 -8.77
CA VAL A 18 -12.77 24.77 -8.23
C VAL A 18 -12.57 23.72 -9.30
N ASN A 19 -13.32 23.75 -10.39
CA ASN A 19 -13.37 22.64 -11.33
C ASN A 19 -12.11 22.53 -12.20
N SER A 20 -11.58 23.64 -12.68
CA SER A 20 -10.38 23.65 -13.52
C SER A 20 -9.09 23.69 -12.70
N GLN A 21 -9.10 24.31 -11.54
CA GLN A 21 -7.87 24.54 -10.76
C GLN A 21 -7.47 23.35 -9.89
N LEU A 22 -8.40 22.48 -9.46
CA LEU A 22 -8.05 21.28 -8.71
C LEU A 22 -7.30 20.24 -9.57
N ASP A 23 -7.68 20.08 -10.82
CA ASP A 23 -6.93 19.19 -11.74
C ASP A 23 -5.59 19.79 -12.12
N ASN A 24 -5.50 21.11 -12.26
CA ASN A 24 -4.22 21.80 -12.43
C ASN A 24 -3.29 21.61 -11.23
N ALA A 25 -3.82 21.68 -10.00
CA ALA A 25 -3.05 21.41 -8.79
C ALA A 25 -2.53 19.96 -8.75
N LYS A 26 -3.36 18.96 -9.12
CA LYS A 26 -2.92 17.59 -9.29
C LYS A 26 -1.78 17.47 -10.28
N ASN A 27 -1.94 18.05 -11.48
CA ASN A 27 -0.94 17.97 -12.55
C ASN A 27 0.37 18.66 -12.15
N ALA A 28 0.30 19.87 -11.56
CA ALA A 28 1.47 20.57 -11.05
C ALA A 28 2.22 19.77 -9.95
N THR A 29 1.48 19.08 -9.08
CA THR A 29 2.07 18.19 -8.08
C THR A 29 2.75 17.01 -8.77
N THR A 30 2.11 16.38 -9.76
CA THR A 30 2.70 15.28 -10.53
C THR A 30 4.00 15.72 -11.19
N ASP A 31 4.01 16.84 -11.91
CA ASP A 31 5.18 17.36 -12.63
C ASP A 31 6.33 17.69 -11.69
N ALA A 32 6.04 18.27 -10.52
CA ALA A 32 7.04 18.58 -9.51
C ALA A 32 7.72 17.31 -8.98
N PHE A 33 6.92 16.27 -8.68
CA PHE A 33 7.44 14.97 -8.21
C PHE A 33 8.17 14.20 -9.29
N LEU A 34 7.69 14.18 -10.55
CA LEU A 34 8.41 13.60 -11.69
C LEU A 34 9.77 14.27 -11.91
N THR A 35 9.81 15.61 -11.84
CA THR A 35 11.06 16.37 -11.95
C THR A 35 12.05 16.01 -10.82
N ALA A 36 11.55 15.79 -9.61
CA ALA A 36 12.39 15.40 -8.48
C ALA A 36 12.87 13.94 -8.61
N LEU A 37 12.00 13.01 -9.05
CA LEU A 37 12.32 11.61 -9.31
C LEU A 37 13.35 11.45 -10.42
N ALA A 38 13.27 12.24 -11.48
CA ALA A 38 14.27 12.25 -12.55
C ALA A 38 15.69 12.62 -12.04
N LYS A 39 15.78 13.42 -10.97
CA LYS A 39 17.05 13.78 -10.32
C LYS A 39 17.49 12.77 -9.24
N ASN A 40 16.55 12.03 -8.66
CA ASN A 40 16.78 11.07 -7.59
C ASN A 40 15.78 9.92 -7.69
N SER A 41 16.12 8.90 -8.45
CA SER A 41 15.27 7.71 -8.66
C SER A 41 15.02 6.88 -7.39
N THR A 42 15.82 7.08 -6.34
CA THR A 42 15.64 6.40 -5.04
C THR A 42 14.77 7.23 -4.08
N MET A 43 14.18 8.31 -4.55
CA MET A 43 13.29 9.14 -3.76
C MET A 43 12.04 8.36 -3.36
N ALA A 44 11.59 8.56 -2.14
CA ALA A 44 10.32 8.09 -1.63
C ALA A 44 9.60 9.21 -0.86
N THR A 45 8.32 9.03 -0.61
CA THR A 45 7.50 9.99 0.15
C THR A 45 6.63 9.27 1.16
N ILE A 46 6.57 9.81 2.37
CA ILE A 46 5.62 9.43 3.41
C ILE A 46 4.66 10.59 3.60
N ILE A 47 3.36 10.31 3.62
CA ILE A 47 2.33 11.26 4.03
C ILE A 47 1.73 10.76 5.34
N LEU A 48 1.77 11.58 6.37
CA LEU A 48 1.20 11.32 7.68
C LEU A 48 0.05 12.29 7.92
N GLN A 49 -1.10 11.75 8.30
CA GLN A 49 -2.24 12.55 8.75
C GLN A 49 -2.30 12.55 10.26
N PHE A 50 -2.28 13.71 10.86
CA PHE A 50 -2.50 13.94 12.28
C PHE A 50 -3.81 14.67 12.51
N VAL A 51 -4.32 14.58 13.72
CA VAL A 51 -5.41 15.40 14.22
C VAL A 51 -4.97 16.03 15.54
N SER A 52 -5.07 17.34 15.62
CA SER A 52 -4.77 18.09 16.85
C SER A 52 -5.89 19.04 17.23
N SER A 53 -5.92 19.46 18.48
CA SER A 53 -6.78 20.56 18.93
C SER A 53 -6.44 21.81 18.15
N PHE A 54 -7.45 22.54 17.70
CA PHE A 54 -7.31 23.78 16.99
C PHE A 54 -8.22 24.84 17.62
N ASP A 55 -7.67 26.01 17.91
CA ASP A 55 -8.41 27.18 18.33
C ASP A 55 -7.87 28.39 17.55
N GLY A 56 -8.64 28.86 16.56
CA GLY A 56 -8.20 29.90 15.66
C GLY A 56 -9.16 30.15 14.50
N TYR A 57 -8.65 30.74 13.42
CA TYR A 57 -9.39 30.98 12.20
C TYR A 57 -9.06 29.91 11.17
N TYR A 58 -10.09 29.27 10.65
CA TYR A 58 -10.03 28.45 9.44
C TYR A 58 -10.39 29.34 8.25
N TYR A 59 -9.60 29.28 7.20
CA TYR A 59 -9.87 29.98 5.95
C TYR A 59 -10.35 28.95 4.92
N ASP A 60 -11.55 29.17 4.36
CA ASP A 60 -12.07 28.32 3.31
C ASP A 60 -11.38 28.59 1.95
N ARG A 61 -11.74 27.86 0.91
CA ARG A 61 -11.19 28.02 -0.45
C ARG A 61 -11.33 29.44 -1.03
N ASN A 62 -12.23 30.26 -0.50
CA ASN A 62 -12.44 31.65 -0.91
C ASN A 62 -11.72 32.64 0.03
N ASP A 63 -10.80 32.16 0.85
CA ASP A 63 -10.08 32.94 1.89
C ASP A 63 -11.02 33.58 2.93
N LYS A 64 -12.25 33.05 3.09
CA LYS A 64 -13.19 33.53 4.08
C LYS A 64 -12.87 32.93 5.45
N PRO A 65 -12.65 33.79 6.50
CA PRO A 65 -12.34 33.30 7.83
C PRO A 65 -13.57 32.78 8.58
N TYR A 66 -13.40 31.69 9.31
CA TYR A 66 -14.37 31.12 10.24
C TYR A 66 -13.69 30.81 11.56
N VAL A 67 -14.29 31.20 12.68
CA VAL A 67 -13.82 30.80 14.01
C VAL A 67 -13.99 29.29 14.15
N CYS A 68 -12.92 28.60 14.46
CA CYS A 68 -12.91 27.16 14.62
C CYS A 68 -12.24 26.77 15.95
N LYS A 69 -13.01 26.07 16.82
CA LYS A 69 -12.53 25.52 18.11
C LYS A 69 -12.83 24.03 18.14
N SER A 70 -12.26 23.30 17.20
CA SER A 70 -12.49 21.87 17.07
C SER A 70 -11.23 21.16 16.56
N PRO A 71 -11.06 19.85 16.79
CA PRO A 71 -9.94 19.12 16.24
C PRO A 71 -9.88 19.24 14.72
N ARG A 72 -8.69 19.56 14.21
CA ARG A 72 -8.43 19.71 12.78
C ARG A 72 -7.35 18.74 12.32
N PRO A 73 -7.48 18.19 11.09
CA PRO A 73 -6.40 17.44 10.49
C PRO A 73 -5.28 18.37 10.03
N PHE A 74 -4.04 17.89 10.13
CA PHE A 74 -2.89 18.44 9.44
C PHE A 74 -2.03 17.28 8.91
N TYR A 75 -1.18 17.58 7.96
CA TYR A 75 -0.41 16.59 7.25
C TYR A 75 1.08 16.90 7.37
N VAL A 76 1.86 15.84 7.47
CA VAL A 76 3.32 15.91 7.38
C VAL A 76 3.73 15.12 6.14
N VAL A 77 4.27 15.83 5.14
CA VAL A 77 4.80 15.21 3.93
C VAL A 77 6.31 15.15 4.07
N ILE A 78 6.86 13.95 4.11
CA ILE A 78 8.29 13.69 4.29
C ILE A 78 8.80 13.06 3.00
N THR A 79 9.76 13.72 2.34
CA THR A 79 10.31 13.27 1.06
C THR A 79 11.82 13.21 1.13
N GLY A 80 12.43 12.17 0.58
CA GLY A 80 13.88 12.01 0.58
C GLY A 80 14.31 10.66 0.04
N ASN A 81 15.59 10.32 0.21
CA ASN A 81 16.08 8.99 -0.11
C ASN A 81 15.32 7.91 0.68
N ARG A 82 14.88 6.86 0.01
CA ARG A 82 14.06 5.79 0.59
C ARG A 82 14.66 5.17 1.85
N ASP A 83 15.96 4.84 1.84
CA ASP A 83 16.59 4.14 2.95
C ASP A 83 16.75 5.08 4.16
N ALA A 84 17.02 6.37 3.91
CA ALA A 84 17.01 7.39 4.95
C ALA A 84 15.62 7.58 5.56
N LEU A 85 14.56 7.56 4.74
CA LEU A 85 13.17 7.62 5.24
C LEU A 85 12.78 6.37 6.04
N LYS A 86 13.23 5.18 5.62
CA LYS A 86 13.01 3.93 6.36
C LYS A 86 13.64 3.99 7.75
N THR A 87 14.88 4.48 7.83
CA THR A 87 15.59 4.69 9.09
C THR A 87 14.86 5.72 9.95
N LEU A 88 14.52 6.88 9.40
CA LEU A 88 13.77 7.92 10.11
C LEU A 88 12.45 7.38 10.68
N TYR A 89 11.65 6.69 9.86
CA TYR A 89 10.35 6.17 10.26
C TYR A 89 10.46 5.18 11.43
N THR A 90 11.51 4.36 11.43
CA THR A 90 11.77 3.35 12.45
C THR A 90 12.32 3.98 13.73
N ASP A 91 13.38 4.79 13.62
CA ASP A 91 14.12 5.34 14.76
C ASP A 91 13.29 6.34 15.55
N PHE A 92 12.52 7.18 14.87
CA PHE A 92 11.61 8.14 15.51
C PHE A 92 10.28 7.52 15.92
N LYS A 93 10.10 6.20 15.73
CA LYS A 93 8.86 5.48 16.10
C LYS A 93 7.60 6.17 15.59
N VAL A 94 7.66 6.67 14.34
CA VAL A 94 6.59 7.46 13.72
C VAL A 94 5.24 6.78 13.86
N LYS A 95 5.20 5.47 13.75
CA LYS A 95 3.99 4.63 13.89
C LYS A 95 3.23 4.83 15.21
N THR A 96 3.92 5.26 16.27
CA THR A 96 3.36 5.42 17.62
C THR A 96 3.25 6.89 18.06
N MET A 97 3.44 7.84 17.14
CA MET A 97 3.33 9.25 17.45
C MET A 97 1.91 9.63 17.88
N PRO A 98 1.75 10.39 18.98
CA PRO A 98 0.44 10.86 19.42
C PRO A 98 -0.25 11.69 18.33
N GLY A 99 -1.55 11.45 18.13
CA GLY A 99 -2.35 12.17 17.13
C GLY A 99 -2.23 11.64 15.70
N LEU A 100 -1.32 10.73 15.40
CA LEU A 100 -1.26 10.06 14.09
C LEU A 100 -2.54 9.25 13.86
N LYS A 101 -3.20 9.47 12.73
CA LYS A 101 -4.43 8.79 12.33
C LYS A 101 -4.22 7.89 11.13
N ASN A 102 -3.54 8.39 10.12
CA ASN A 102 -3.34 7.68 8.86
C ASN A 102 -1.95 7.96 8.30
N LYS A 103 -1.52 7.09 7.40
CA LYS A 103 -0.23 7.18 6.72
C LYS A 103 -0.31 6.58 5.33
N SER A 104 0.53 7.06 4.43
CA SER A 104 0.72 6.54 3.07
C SER A 104 2.19 6.58 2.70
N PHE A 105 2.63 5.61 1.92
CA PHE A 105 4.00 5.49 1.44
C PHE A 105 3.98 5.46 -0.08
N PHE A 106 4.92 6.16 -0.69
CA PHE A 106 5.05 6.23 -2.14
C PHE A 106 6.51 5.99 -2.54
N THR A 107 6.71 5.07 -3.47
CA THR A 107 8.00 4.75 -4.08
C THR A 107 7.80 4.34 -5.53
N SER A 108 8.73 4.69 -6.40
CA SER A 108 8.73 4.26 -7.80
C SER A 108 9.11 2.78 -7.97
N GLU A 109 9.73 2.18 -6.95
CA GLU A 109 10.21 0.81 -7.05
C GLU A 109 9.09 -0.19 -7.27
N SER A 110 9.37 -1.16 -8.13
CA SER A 110 8.60 -2.37 -8.33
C SER A 110 9.55 -3.57 -8.29
N TRP A 111 9.11 -4.66 -7.71
CA TRP A 111 9.92 -5.85 -7.51
C TRP A 111 9.32 -7.05 -8.22
N THR A 112 10.16 -7.79 -8.95
CA THR A 112 9.85 -9.13 -9.43
C THR A 112 10.42 -10.12 -8.43
N LEU A 113 9.57 -10.74 -7.61
CA LEU A 113 10.00 -11.53 -6.46
C LEU A 113 10.67 -12.87 -6.81
N ASN A 114 10.43 -13.41 -8.01
CA ASN A 114 11.01 -14.68 -8.44
C ASN A 114 12.54 -14.67 -8.46
N GLU A 115 13.16 -13.51 -8.60
CA GLU A 115 14.62 -13.38 -8.71
C GLU A 115 15.34 -13.35 -7.35
N ASN A 116 14.63 -13.10 -6.25
CA ASN A 116 15.23 -12.79 -4.96
C ASN A 116 14.96 -13.79 -3.83
N ASN A 117 14.38 -14.96 -4.09
CA ASN A 117 14.02 -15.95 -3.06
C ASN A 117 13.21 -15.40 -1.87
N ALA A 118 12.47 -14.29 -2.11
CA ALA A 118 11.70 -13.61 -1.07
C ALA A 118 10.30 -14.17 -0.87
N CYS A 119 9.98 -15.31 -1.47
CA CYS A 119 8.65 -15.94 -1.37
C CYS A 119 8.73 -17.46 -1.47
N ALA A 120 7.73 -18.13 -0.85
CA ALA A 120 7.57 -19.59 -0.89
C ALA A 120 6.12 -19.98 -0.60
N ILE A 121 5.73 -21.20 -1.04
CA ILE A 121 4.45 -21.79 -0.63
C ILE A 121 4.57 -22.25 0.83
N ILE A 122 3.59 -21.87 1.66
CA ILE A 122 3.54 -22.21 3.08
C ILE A 122 2.47 -23.30 3.31
N SER A 123 2.83 -24.38 3.99
CA SER A 123 1.93 -25.53 4.24
C SER A 123 0.84 -25.26 5.29
N ASP A 124 1.09 -24.40 6.27
CA ASP A 124 0.22 -24.23 7.45
C ASP A 124 -1.19 -23.67 7.14
N TYR A 125 -1.38 -23.09 5.97
CA TYR A 125 -2.65 -22.47 5.57
C TYR A 125 -3.39 -23.28 4.50
N THR A 126 -2.91 -24.48 4.17
CA THR A 126 -3.53 -25.30 3.14
C THR A 126 -4.66 -26.16 3.72
N ASN A 127 -5.72 -26.32 2.95
CA ASN A 127 -6.74 -27.35 3.16
C ASN A 127 -6.54 -28.55 2.21
N ALA A 128 -5.45 -28.55 1.45
CA ALA A 128 -5.10 -29.70 0.63
C ALA A 128 -4.67 -30.88 1.51
N ARG A 129 -5.15 -32.09 1.17
CA ARG A 129 -4.66 -33.33 1.76
C ARG A 129 -3.17 -33.54 1.47
N ARG A 130 -2.72 -33.05 0.31
CA ARG A 130 -1.34 -33.08 -0.13
C ARG A 130 -1.05 -31.87 -1.01
N ILE A 131 0.05 -31.22 -0.76
CA ILE A 131 0.65 -30.20 -1.64
C ILE A 131 2.14 -30.48 -1.71
N LYS A 132 2.66 -30.58 -2.92
CA LYS A 132 4.10 -30.67 -3.17
C LYS A 132 4.57 -29.43 -3.86
N THR A 133 5.73 -28.94 -3.45
CA THR A 133 6.40 -27.79 -4.05
C THR A 133 7.73 -28.22 -4.63
N GLN A 134 8.18 -27.55 -5.70
CA GLN A 134 9.49 -27.78 -6.28
C GLN A 134 10.62 -27.10 -5.49
N ARG A 135 11.86 -27.32 -5.91
CA ARG A 135 13.07 -26.78 -5.25
C ARG A 135 13.15 -25.26 -5.19
N ASN A 136 12.50 -24.56 -6.11
CA ASN A 136 12.42 -23.08 -6.11
C ASN A 136 11.29 -22.54 -5.20
N PHE A 137 10.55 -23.40 -4.52
CA PHE A 137 9.53 -23.10 -3.52
C PHE A 137 8.30 -22.31 -4.02
N LEU A 138 8.17 -22.07 -5.32
CA LEU A 138 7.03 -21.36 -5.90
C LEU A 138 6.13 -22.22 -6.77
N ASP A 139 6.65 -23.32 -7.29
CA ASP A 139 5.86 -24.20 -8.15
C ASP A 139 5.12 -25.25 -7.31
N ILE A 140 3.87 -25.47 -7.66
CA ILE A 140 3.02 -26.50 -7.08
C ILE A 140 2.95 -27.67 -8.06
N ASP A 141 3.62 -28.80 -7.72
CA ASP A 141 3.69 -29.95 -8.61
C ASP A 141 2.53 -30.92 -8.50
N ASP A 142 1.95 -31.03 -7.32
CA ASP A 142 0.94 -32.04 -7.03
C ASP A 142 0.03 -31.53 -5.91
N VAL A 143 -1.26 -31.43 -6.20
CA VAL A 143 -2.28 -31.05 -5.22
C VAL A 143 -3.36 -32.12 -5.20
N SER A 144 -3.67 -32.63 -4.05
CA SER A 144 -4.87 -33.44 -3.86
C SER A 144 -5.78 -32.85 -2.79
N LEU A 145 -7.07 -32.79 -3.08
CA LEU A 145 -8.10 -32.34 -2.14
C LEU A 145 -8.85 -33.54 -1.54
N ASP A 146 -9.44 -33.32 -0.38
CA ASP A 146 -10.45 -34.23 0.12
C ASP A 146 -11.66 -34.26 -0.80
N ARG A 147 -12.32 -35.41 -0.93
CA ARG A 147 -13.44 -35.65 -1.87
C ARG A 147 -14.58 -34.64 -1.72
N ASN A 148 -14.75 -34.07 -0.53
CA ASN A 148 -15.82 -33.13 -0.21
C ASN A 148 -15.36 -31.64 -0.20
N ALA A 149 -14.11 -31.38 -0.52
CA ALA A 149 -13.61 -30.00 -0.54
C ALA A 149 -14.18 -29.23 -1.74
N SER A 150 -14.86 -28.13 -1.48
CA SER A 150 -15.43 -27.23 -2.50
C SER A 150 -14.40 -26.30 -3.12
N SER A 151 -13.26 -26.10 -2.46
CA SER A 151 -12.19 -25.21 -2.90
C SER A 151 -10.83 -25.70 -2.41
N LEU A 152 -9.77 -25.38 -3.14
CA LEU A 152 -8.40 -25.43 -2.64
C LEU A 152 -8.08 -24.13 -1.95
N GLN A 153 -7.39 -24.20 -0.81
CA GLN A 153 -6.79 -23.07 -0.13
C GLN A 153 -5.32 -23.36 0.12
N PHE A 154 -4.47 -22.41 -0.14
CA PHE A 154 -3.04 -22.46 0.15
C PHE A 154 -2.52 -21.05 0.43
N ALA A 155 -1.30 -20.90 0.94
CA ALA A 155 -0.72 -19.59 1.18
C ALA A 155 0.66 -19.45 0.54
N ILE A 156 0.95 -18.23 0.10
CA ILE A 156 2.27 -17.79 -0.31
C ILE A 156 2.84 -16.94 0.82
N GLY A 157 4.00 -17.34 1.34
CA GLY A 157 4.81 -16.52 2.22
C GLY A 157 5.63 -15.53 1.41
N VAL A 158 5.58 -14.26 1.76
CA VAL A 158 6.32 -13.19 1.08
C VAL A 158 7.05 -12.33 2.10
N ASP A 159 8.32 -12.02 1.84
CA ASP A 159 9.09 -11.04 2.60
C ASP A 159 9.02 -9.66 1.93
N TYR A 160 8.42 -8.70 2.64
CA TYR A 160 8.33 -7.31 2.20
C TYR A 160 9.44 -6.42 2.76
N SER A 161 10.46 -6.96 3.41
CA SER A 161 11.51 -6.15 4.05
C SER A 161 12.28 -5.28 3.05
N GLY A 162 12.36 -5.70 1.78
CA GLY A 162 12.96 -4.95 0.69
C GLY A 162 12.09 -3.81 0.14
N ILE A 163 10.78 -3.81 0.39
CA ILE A 163 9.83 -2.86 -0.17
C ILE A 163 9.53 -1.76 0.85
N PHE A 164 9.49 -0.51 0.37
CA PHE A 164 9.12 0.63 1.21
C PHE A 164 7.59 0.78 1.27
N VAL A 165 6.96 -0.01 2.12
CA VAL A 165 5.51 -0.04 2.33
C VAL A 165 5.19 -0.30 3.80
N ASP A 166 4.04 0.19 4.27
CA ASP A 166 3.62 -0.03 5.65
C ASP A 166 2.93 -1.40 5.85
N ASP A 167 3.11 -1.98 7.03
CA ASP A 167 2.48 -3.24 7.45
C ASP A 167 0.95 -3.23 7.24
N ASP A 168 0.27 -2.13 7.63
CA ASP A 168 -1.18 -2.04 7.54
C ASP A 168 -1.65 -2.07 6.08
N TYR A 169 -0.83 -1.54 5.16
CA TYR A 169 -1.10 -1.62 3.72
C TYR A 169 -0.96 -3.04 3.19
N VAL A 170 0.11 -3.73 3.61
CA VAL A 170 0.36 -5.13 3.23
C VAL A 170 -0.72 -6.07 3.76
N LEU A 171 -1.22 -5.82 4.97
CA LEU A 171 -2.25 -6.65 5.61
C LEU A 171 -3.65 -6.46 5.02
N ASP A 172 -3.90 -5.41 4.27
CA ASP A 172 -5.19 -5.18 3.61
C ASP A 172 -5.27 -5.97 2.30
N LYS A 173 -6.04 -7.07 2.31
CA LYS A 173 -6.22 -7.93 1.14
C LYS A 173 -6.80 -7.20 -0.08
N SER A 174 -7.48 -6.06 0.09
CA SER A 174 -8.03 -5.28 -1.02
C SER A 174 -6.96 -4.61 -1.89
N ASN A 175 -5.73 -4.51 -1.39
CA ASN A 175 -4.59 -3.99 -2.14
C ASN A 175 -3.98 -5.01 -3.10
N TYR A 176 -4.42 -6.27 -3.01
CA TYR A 176 -3.91 -7.33 -3.87
C TYR A 176 -4.78 -7.54 -5.10
N GLN A 177 -4.14 -7.92 -6.18
CA GLN A 177 -4.77 -8.44 -7.39
C GLN A 177 -4.21 -9.84 -7.67
N ILE A 178 -5.08 -10.75 -8.08
CA ILE A 178 -4.70 -12.10 -8.47
C ILE A 178 -5.38 -12.45 -9.79
N GLU A 179 -4.64 -13.07 -10.69
CA GLU A 179 -5.11 -13.53 -12.00
C GLU A 179 -4.76 -15.00 -12.18
N PRO A 180 -5.65 -15.78 -12.86
CA PRO A 180 -6.96 -15.39 -13.36
C PRO A 180 -8.04 -15.27 -12.27
N ASP A 181 -9.18 -14.69 -12.61
CA ASP A 181 -10.28 -14.31 -11.69
C ASP A 181 -10.92 -15.48 -10.91
N CYS A 182 -10.63 -16.74 -11.28
CA CYS A 182 -11.06 -17.89 -10.50
C CYS A 182 -10.33 -18.01 -9.16
N PHE A 183 -9.16 -17.38 -9.01
CA PHE A 183 -8.45 -17.29 -7.73
C PHE A 183 -8.85 -16.03 -6.96
N ARG A 184 -8.77 -16.11 -5.64
CA ARG A 184 -9.08 -14.99 -4.73
C ARG A 184 -8.10 -14.95 -3.58
N VAL A 185 -7.65 -13.75 -3.21
CA VAL A 185 -6.96 -13.52 -1.93
C VAL A 185 -8.03 -13.45 -0.84
N VAL A 186 -8.04 -14.45 0.03
CA VAL A 186 -9.05 -14.56 1.10
C VAL A 186 -8.56 -14.02 2.45
N GLY A 187 -7.24 -13.95 2.65
CA GLY A 187 -6.64 -13.41 3.86
C GLY A 187 -5.19 -13.02 3.67
N VAL A 188 -4.73 -12.09 4.50
CA VAL A 188 -3.31 -11.73 4.63
C VAL A 188 -3.01 -11.59 6.12
N SER A 189 -1.92 -12.20 6.58
CA SER A 189 -1.50 -12.13 7.99
C SER A 189 0.03 -12.17 8.09
N LYS A 190 0.57 -11.78 9.24
CA LYS A 190 1.97 -12.09 9.56
C LYS A 190 2.08 -13.59 9.79
N ALA A 191 2.98 -14.26 9.08
CA ALA A 191 3.23 -15.67 9.26
C ALA A 191 4.00 -15.90 10.57
N SER A 192 3.67 -16.98 11.29
CA SER A 192 4.48 -17.41 12.42
C SER A 192 5.81 -18.01 11.91
N PRO A 193 6.90 -17.90 12.66
CA PRO A 193 8.17 -18.54 12.32
C PRO A 193 8.03 -20.07 12.15
N SER A 194 7.11 -20.72 12.89
CA SER A 194 6.83 -22.15 12.77
C SER A 194 6.11 -22.53 11.48
N ALA A 195 5.35 -21.59 10.87
CA ALA A 195 4.69 -21.82 9.60
C ALA A 195 5.65 -21.87 8.40
N ILE A 196 6.87 -21.39 8.60
CA ILE A 196 7.88 -21.28 7.53
C ILE A 196 8.65 -22.58 7.38
N GLY A 197 8.66 -23.47 8.39
CA GLY A 197 9.39 -24.74 8.38
C GLY A 197 10.87 -24.57 8.02
N ASP A 198 11.41 -25.51 7.27
CA ASP A 198 12.80 -25.53 6.79
C ASP A 198 13.09 -24.53 5.65
N PHE A 199 12.23 -23.53 5.41
CA PHE A 199 12.44 -22.50 4.41
C PHE A 199 13.48 -21.48 4.89
N SER A 200 14.73 -21.91 4.97
CA SER A 200 15.88 -21.09 5.38
C SER A 200 16.12 -19.85 4.48
N ASN A 201 15.42 -19.76 3.36
CA ASN A 201 15.56 -18.70 2.37
C ASN A 201 14.53 -17.55 2.52
N ILE A 202 13.53 -17.69 3.38
CA ILE A 202 12.61 -16.59 3.69
C ILE A 202 13.12 -15.88 4.94
N PRO A 203 13.48 -14.59 4.86
CA PRO A 203 13.92 -13.84 6.02
C PRO A 203 12.86 -13.77 7.13
N SER A 204 13.27 -13.39 8.31
CA SER A 204 12.69 -13.62 9.63
C SER A 204 11.27 -13.11 9.92
N LYS A 205 10.55 -12.52 8.95
CA LYS A 205 9.18 -11.98 9.19
C LYS A 205 8.30 -11.99 7.93
N PRO A 206 7.98 -13.16 7.35
CA PRO A 206 7.15 -13.19 6.16
C PRO A 206 5.69 -12.89 6.49
N TYR A 207 4.98 -12.45 5.46
CA TYR A 207 3.52 -12.37 5.45
C TYR A 207 2.98 -13.60 4.73
N ALA A 208 1.89 -14.16 5.22
CA ALA A 208 1.14 -15.22 4.57
C ALA A 208 -0.02 -14.62 3.79
N ILE A 209 -0.02 -14.83 2.48
CA ILE A 209 -1.11 -14.43 1.58
C ILE A 209 -1.89 -15.68 1.26
N VAL A 210 -3.10 -15.78 1.81
CA VAL A 210 -3.97 -16.95 1.67
C VAL A 210 -4.80 -16.81 0.42
N ILE A 211 -4.66 -17.79 -0.47
CA ILE A 211 -5.32 -17.84 -1.78
C ILE A 211 -6.33 -18.99 -1.76
N SER A 212 -7.50 -18.76 -2.36
CA SER A 212 -8.53 -19.78 -2.56
C SER A 212 -8.95 -19.84 -4.03
N VAL A 213 -9.20 -21.06 -4.51
CA VAL A 213 -9.73 -21.34 -5.84
C VAL A 213 -10.80 -22.43 -5.75
N PRO A 214 -11.98 -22.30 -6.41
CA PRO A 214 -12.99 -23.34 -6.44
C PRO A 214 -12.46 -24.63 -7.04
N ASN A 215 -12.90 -25.77 -6.49
CA ASN A 215 -12.52 -27.07 -7.03
C ASN A 215 -12.99 -27.21 -8.50
N GLY A 216 -12.10 -27.65 -9.37
CA GLY A 216 -12.33 -27.76 -10.80
C GLY A 216 -12.08 -26.49 -11.63
N SER A 217 -11.72 -25.37 -11.00
CA SER A 217 -11.45 -24.07 -11.67
C SER A 217 -9.97 -23.73 -11.70
N PHE A 218 -9.09 -24.70 -11.83
CA PHE A 218 -7.65 -24.49 -11.79
C PHE A 218 -7.11 -23.93 -13.11
N ALA A 219 -6.24 -22.93 -12.99
CA ALA A 219 -5.38 -22.50 -14.07
C ALA A 219 -3.94 -22.98 -13.82
N PRO A 220 -3.13 -23.21 -14.87
CA PRO A 220 -1.77 -23.72 -14.71
C PRO A 220 -0.80 -22.70 -14.14
N MET A 221 -1.19 -21.43 -14.12
CA MET A 221 -0.37 -20.32 -13.65
C MET A 221 -1.24 -19.28 -12.96
N ILE A 222 -0.75 -18.70 -11.89
CA ILE A 222 -1.34 -17.53 -11.24
C ILE A 222 -0.34 -16.38 -11.20
N THR A 223 -0.85 -15.18 -11.29
CA THR A 223 -0.10 -13.96 -11.05
C THR A 223 -0.69 -13.23 -9.85
N LEU A 224 0.11 -12.99 -8.84
CA LEU A 224 -0.25 -12.24 -7.65
C LEU A 224 0.49 -10.91 -7.64
N SER A 225 -0.22 -9.81 -7.43
CA SER A 225 0.36 -8.46 -7.37
C SER A 225 -0.09 -7.72 -6.12
N LEU A 226 0.81 -6.95 -5.49
CA LEU A 226 0.47 -5.91 -4.53
C LEU A 226 0.44 -4.57 -5.27
N ARG A 227 -0.76 -4.03 -5.47
CA ARG A 227 -0.96 -2.81 -6.27
C ARG A 227 -0.53 -1.55 -5.53
N LYS A 228 -0.11 -0.53 -6.29
CA LYS A 228 0.08 0.84 -5.80
C LYS A 228 -1.26 1.57 -5.88
N VAL A 229 -2.07 1.51 -4.83
CA VAL A 229 -3.36 2.19 -4.77
C VAL A 229 -3.35 3.28 -3.69
N ILE A 230 -4.11 4.34 -3.94
CA ILE A 230 -4.28 5.41 -2.95
C ILE A 230 -5.15 4.87 -1.82
N PRO A 231 -4.67 4.91 -0.56
CA PRO A 231 -5.44 4.39 0.57
C PRO A 231 -6.79 5.07 0.74
N ALA A 232 -7.80 4.29 1.12
CA ALA A 232 -9.19 4.76 1.24
C ALA A 232 -9.37 5.94 2.21
N TRP A 233 -8.47 6.12 3.19
CA TRP A 233 -8.52 7.23 4.12
C TRP A 233 -8.36 8.59 3.42
N VAL A 234 -7.62 8.66 2.32
CA VAL A 234 -7.41 9.90 1.55
C VAL A 234 -8.75 10.43 1.05
N LYS A 235 -9.56 9.57 0.42
CA LYS A 235 -10.91 9.91 -0.03
C LYS A 235 -11.83 10.29 1.14
N LYS A 236 -11.74 9.55 2.26
CA LYS A 236 -12.55 9.83 3.45
C LYS A 236 -12.21 11.16 4.12
N SER A 237 -10.95 11.58 4.03
CA SER A 237 -10.45 12.84 4.60
C SER A 237 -10.62 14.04 3.66
N ASN A 238 -11.12 13.83 2.45
CA ASN A 238 -11.28 14.87 1.44
C ASN A 238 -12.67 15.50 1.45
N VAL A 239 -12.72 16.80 1.16
CA VAL A 239 -13.92 17.51 0.73
C VAL A 239 -13.60 18.27 -0.55
N ASN A 240 -14.51 18.28 -1.50
CA ASN A 240 -14.32 18.96 -2.79
C ASN A 240 -14.80 20.42 -2.76
N ASP A 241 -15.52 20.80 -1.73
CA ASP A 241 -15.99 22.16 -1.51
C ASP A 241 -16.10 22.41 0.00
N ASP A 242 -15.43 23.43 0.50
CA ASP A 242 -15.45 23.88 1.89
C ASP A 242 -15.98 25.31 2.02
N ALA A 243 -16.56 25.87 0.95
CA ALA A 243 -17.27 27.15 1.03
C ALA A 243 -18.45 26.99 2.02
N GLY A 244 -18.50 27.87 3.03
CA GLY A 244 -19.46 27.74 4.11
C GLY A 244 -19.06 26.70 5.16
N PHE A 245 -17.76 26.61 5.46
CA PHE A 245 -17.11 25.73 6.41
C PHE A 245 -17.97 25.33 7.62
N VAL A 246 -17.99 24.02 7.93
CA VAL A 246 -18.61 23.49 9.14
C VAL A 246 -17.47 23.22 10.16
N PRO A 247 -17.46 23.92 11.31
CA PRO A 247 -16.36 23.83 12.29
C PRO A 247 -16.04 22.41 12.78
N ALA A 248 -17.04 21.53 12.83
CA ALA A 248 -16.85 20.13 13.26
C ALA A 248 -16.28 19.21 12.17
N SER A 249 -16.03 19.72 10.97
CA SER A 249 -15.46 18.92 9.88
C SER A 249 -14.01 18.53 10.18
N THR A 250 -13.72 17.23 10.11
CA THR A 250 -12.36 16.68 10.18
C THR A 250 -11.75 16.43 8.79
N LYS A 251 -12.31 17.04 7.75
CA LYS A 251 -11.87 16.90 6.36
C LYS A 251 -11.06 18.12 5.93
N SER A 252 -10.18 17.90 4.96
CA SER A 252 -9.40 18.95 4.29
C SER A 252 -9.87 19.14 2.87
N PHE A 253 -9.91 20.39 2.41
CA PHE A 253 -10.23 20.71 1.03
C PHE A 253 -9.09 20.23 0.11
N ALA A 254 -9.46 19.49 -0.94
CA ALA A 254 -8.58 19.07 -2.04
C ALA A 254 -7.37 18.16 -1.67
N ILE A 255 -7.27 17.65 -0.45
CA ILE A 255 -6.15 16.73 -0.07
C ILE A 255 -6.04 15.53 -1.03
N GLN A 256 -7.17 15.02 -1.54
CA GLN A 256 -7.17 13.90 -2.47
C GLN A 256 -6.41 14.24 -3.75
N LYS A 257 -6.57 15.44 -4.31
CA LYS A 257 -5.90 15.85 -5.55
C LYS A 257 -4.38 15.94 -5.39
N MET A 258 -3.89 16.44 -4.26
CA MET A 258 -2.47 16.45 -3.95
C MET A 258 -1.91 15.01 -3.86
N VAL A 259 -2.59 14.13 -3.12
CA VAL A 259 -2.14 12.73 -2.97
C VAL A 259 -2.23 11.98 -4.30
N GLU A 260 -3.26 12.21 -5.11
CA GLU A 260 -3.37 11.67 -6.48
C GLU A 260 -2.21 12.12 -7.36
N GLY A 261 -1.78 13.38 -7.26
CA GLY A 261 -0.64 13.90 -8.00
C GLY A 261 0.67 13.22 -7.60
N ILE A 262 0.89 13.05 -6.29
CA ILE A 262 2.06 12.31 -5.77
C ILE A 262 2.03 10.85 -6.23
N ALA A 263 0.90 10.17 -6.05
CA ALA A 263 0.74 8.76 -6.45
C ALA A 263 0.97 8.55 -7.95
N ALA A 264 0.47 9.46 -8.80
CA ALA A 264 0.66 9.40 -10.24
C ALA A 264 2.14 9.46 -10.62
N ALA A 265 2.92 10.35 -10.01
CA ALA A 265 4.36 10.45 -10.26
C ALA A 265 5.13 9.17 -9.89
N TYR A 266 4.73 8.50 -8.80
CA TYR A 266 5.36 7.26 -8.37
C TYR A 266 4.87 5.99 -9.08
N SER A 267 3.81 6.08 -9.87
CA SER A 267 3.22 4.96 -10.60
C SER A 267 3.39 5.06 -12.11
N GLU A 268 4.17 6.05 -12.61
CA GLU A 268 4.33 6.28 -14.05
C GLU A 268 4.83 5.03 -14.79
N ASP A 269 5.80 4.32 -14.20
CA ASP A 269 6.39 3.13 -14.81
C ASP A 269 5.76 1.82 -14.32
N TYR A 270 5.20 1.78 -13.11
CA TYR A 270 4.77 0.55 -12.46
C TYR A 270 3.56 0.74 -11.55
N ASP A 271 2.48 0.01 -11.84
CA ASP A 271 1.24 0.03 -11.04
C ASP A 271 1.30 -0.85 -9.78
N ASN A 272 2.37 -1.62 -9.60
CA ASN A 272 2.49 -2.60 -8.53
C ASN A 272 3.79 -2.41 -7.75
N TYR A 273 3.73 -2.63 -6.42
CA TYR A 273 4.91 -2.76 -5.59
C TYR A 273 5.68 -4.04 -5.91
N TYR A 274 4.95 -5.13 -6.18
CA TYR A 274 5.53 -6.36 -6.70
C TYR A 274 4.53 -7.13 -7.56
N LYS A 275 5.09 -8.04 -8.36
CA LYS A 275 4.38 -9.03 -9.13
C LYS A 275 5.07 -10.38 -8.96
N LEU A 276 4.29 -11.42 -8.71
CA LEU A 276 4.73 -12.77 -8.46
C LEU A 276 3.97 -13.72 -9.37
N THR A 277 4.68 -14.65 -10.02
CA THR A 277 4.08 -15.74 -10.79
C THR A 277 4.33 -17.07 -10.09
N VAL A 278 3.30 -17.89 -9.99
CA VAL A 278 3.34 -19.26 -9.44
C VAL A 278 2.81 -20.23 -10.46
N ASP A 279 3.60 -21.24 -10.81
CA ASP A 279 3.19 -22.30 -11.71
C ASP A 279 2.50 -23.43 -10.93
N ILE A 280 1.34 -23.88 -11.43
CA ILE A 280 0.57 -24.99 -10.85
C ILE A 280 0.55 -26.12 -11.87
N ASN A 281 1.54 -27.02 -11.80
CA ASN A 281 1.80 -27.95 -12.88
C ASN A 281 0.91 -29.21 -12.90
N LYS A 282 0.31 -29.62 -11.79
CA LYS A 282 -0.58 -30.79 -11.76
C LYS A 282 -1.62 -30.68 -10.66
N TYR A 283 -2.86 -30.83 -11.08
CA TYR A 283 -3.97 -31.20 -10.24
C TYR A 283 -4.39 -32.61 -10.60
N ASN A 284 -4.14 -33.57 -9.72
CA ASN A 284 -4.67 -34.94 -9.83
C ASN A 284 -5.94 -35.03 -8.97
N LYS A 285 -7.09 -35.26 -9.64
CA LYS A 285 -8.38 -35.55 -8.99
C LYS A 285 -8.30 -36.77 -8.12
#